data_fba84a796e571c47445507bac54c39f7
#
_entry.id   fba84a796e571c47445507bac54c39f7
#
_cell.length_a   1.000
_cell.length_b   1.000
_cell.length_c   1.000
_cell.angle_alpha   90.00
_cell.angle_beta   90.00
_cell.angle_gamma   90.00
#
_symmetry.space_group_name_H-M   'P 1'
#
loop_
_entity.id
_entity.type
_entity.pdbx_description
1 polymer ?
#
loop_
_entity_poly.entity_id
_entity_poly.type
_entity_poly.pdbx_seq_one_letter_code
_entity_poly.pdbx_strand_id
1 'polypeptide(L)'
;PVGTWMNGISSYSMWWLIIQHDWYRTVGDAVYLSQQREYIHDLMNVLADCVDEEGVEHMPENRFMDWPNNDNPGAIHAGLQGLLKIALDKGTSLLYTLGDVALAEKCAMAAVRMRKHVPDPCGSKQAAALLVLAGLADAKEINDKMIAPGGGHGYSTFFGYYILKAKALAGDFAGALDDIKQYWGGMLDMGATTFWEDFDIRWAENACRIDESEEFLQLVKTLETCL
;
A
#
# COMPACT_ATOMS: atom_id res chain seq x y z
N PRO A 1 -9.10 14.98 -17.70
CA PRO A 1 -8.39 15.69 -16.67
C PRO A 1 -6.97 15.95 -17.11
N VAL A 2 -6.64 17.18 -17.02
CA VAL A 2 -5.42 17.74 -17.56
C VAL A 2 -4.25 17.27 -16.71
N GLY A 3 -3.20 16.76 -17.36
CA GLY A 3 -2.04 16.18 -16.74
C GLY A 3 -1.33 17.06 -15.75
N THR A 4 -1.62 16.80 -14.49
CA THR A 4 -0.65 16.99 -13.43
C THR A 4 0.08 15.65 -13.26
N TRP A 5 1.28 15.67 -12.73
CA TRP A 5 2.05 14.46 -12.45
C TRP A 5 1.25 13.41 -11.64
N MET A 6 0.29 13.83 -10.81
CA MET A 6 -0.60 12.96 -10.04
C MET A 6 -1.62 12.19 -10.89
N ASN A 7 -1.97 12.69 -12.08
CA ASN A 7 -2.89 12.05 -12.99
C ASN A 7 -2.17 11.07 -13.92
N GLY A 8 -1.64 10.03 -13.47
CA GLY A 8 -0.92 9.04 -14.25
C GLY A 8 -0.23 8.03 -13.37
N ILE A 9 -0.39 8.20 -12.06
CA ILE A 9 0.13 7.25 -11.09
C ILE A 9 -0.71 5.97 -11.18
N SER A 10 -0.14 4.95 -11.81
CA SER A 10 -0.82 3.68 -12.12
C SER A 10 -1.29 2.92 -10.87
N SER A 11 -0.58 3.04 -9.76
CA SER A 11 -0.96 2.39 -8.50
C SER A 11 -2.32 2.86 -7.98
N TYR A 12 -2.71 4.11 -8.20
CA TYR A 12 -4.01 4.62 -7.75
C TYR A 12 -5.20 3.98 -8.49
N SER A 13 -5.04 3.66 -9.77
CA SER A 13 -6.07 2.92 -10.51
C SER A 13 -6.24 1.49 -9.97
N MET A 14 -5.15 0.84 -9.59
CA MET A 14 -5.19 -0.48 -8.94
C MET A 14 -5.84 -0.40 -7.55
N TRP A 15 -5.49 0.61 -6.75
CA TRP A 15 -6.13 0.83 -5.44
C TRP A 15 -7.62 1.12 -5.58
N TRP A 16 -8.03 1.93 -6.57
CA TRP A 16 -9.44 2.18 -6.82
C TRP A 16 -10.21 0.87 -7.05
N LEU A 17 -9.68 -0.03 -7.89
CA LEU A 17 -10.30 -1.32 -8.18
C LEU A 17 -10.39 -2.22 -6.93
N ILE A 18 -9.32 -2.25 -6.13
CA ILE A 18 -9.28 -2.99 -4.86
C ILE A 18 -10.37 -2.48 -3.90
N ILE A 19 -10.53 -1.16 -3.81
CA ILE A 19 -11.57 -0.50 -2.99
C ILE A 19 -12.95 -0.86 -3.49
N GLN A 20 -13.21 -0.87 -4.82
CA GLN A 20 -14.51 -1.27 -5.38
C GLN A 20 -14.86 -2.70 -4.98
N HIS A 21 -13.91 -3.62 -5.06
CA HIS A 21 -14.11 -5.00 -4.62
C HIS A 21 -14.44 -5.07 -3.12
N ASP A 22 -13.63 -4.41 -2.27
CA ASP A 22 -13.78 -4.49 -0.82
C ASP A 22 -15.07 -3.79 -0.35
N TRP A 23 -15.43 -2.68 -0.99
CA TRP A 23 -16.73 -2.02 -0.83
C TRP A 23 -17.89 -2.97 -1.15
N TYR A 24 -17.87 -3.57 -2.35
CA TYR A 24 -18.93 -4.51 -2.75
C TYR A 24 -19.03 -5.70 -1.80
N ARG A 25 -17.91 -6.25 -1.37
CA ARG A 25 -17.86 -7.36 -0.40
C ARG A 25 -18.43 -6.99 0.97
N THR A 26 -18.37 -5.73 1.35
CA THR A 26 -18.82 -5.24 2.66
C THR A 26 -20.28 -4.80 2.63
N VAL A 27 -20.68 -4.07 1.57
CA VAL A 27 -21.99 -3.42 1.47
C VAL A 27 -22.99 -4.22 0.63
N GLY A 28 -22.50 -4.93 -0.41
CA GLY A 28 -23.34 -5.74 -1.30
C GLY A 28 -24.20 -4.93 -2.29
N ASP A 29 -23.85 -3.66 -2.54
CA ASP A 29 -24.62 -2.79 -3.44
C ASP A 29 -24.37 -3.15 -4.92
N ALA A 30 -25.22 -4.02 -5.45
CA ALA A 30 -25.14 -4.44 -6.83
C ALA A 30 -25.54 -3.34 -7.84
N VAL A 31 -26.37 -2.38 -7.42
CA VAL A 31 -26.78 -1.26 -8.28
C VAL A 31 -25.61 -0.32 -8.48
N TYR A 32 -24.93 0.07 -7.40
CA TYR A 32 -23.72 0.86 -7.48
C TYR A 32 -22.64 0.15 -8.31
N LEU A 33 -22.39 -1.12 -8.05
CA LEU A 33 -21.39 -1.89 -8.81
C LEU A 33 -21.70 -1.92 -10.31
N SER A 34 -22.98 -2.08 -10.69
CA SER A 34 -23.40 -2.08 -12.09
C SER A 34 -23.15 -0.74 -12.79
N GLN A 35 -23.21 0.37 -12.06
CA GLN A 35 -22.88 1.70 -12.59
C GLN A 35 -21.39 1.87 -12.90
N GLN A 36 -20.53 1.11 -12.23
CA GLN A 36 -19.07 1.12 -12.44
C GLN A 36 -18.62 0.13 -13.55
N ARG A 37 -19.54 -0.65 -14.13
CA ARG A 37 -19.25 -1.75 -15.06
C ARG A 37 -18.28 -1.36 -16.19
N GLU A 38 -18.56 -0.28 -16.90
CA GLU A 38 -17.79 0.14 -18.07
C GLU A 38 -16.34 0.50 -17.64
N TYR A 39 -16.20 1.28 -16.60
CA TYR A 39 -14.88 1.66 -16.09
C TYR A 39 -14.09 0.45 -15.55
N ILE A 40 -14.74 -0.48 -14.84
CA ILE A 40 -14.11 -1.73 -14.38
C ILE A 40 -13.65 -2.56 -15.57
N HIS A 41 -14.51 -2.72 -16.59
CA HIS A 41 -14.17 -3.46 -17.82
C HIS A 41 -12.92 -2.88 -18.48
N ASP A 42 -12.92 -1.58 -18.78
CA ASP A 42 -11.83 -0.92 -19.49
C ASP A 42 -10.51 -0.97 -18.68
N LEU A 43 -10.58 -0.66 -17.39
CA LEU A 43 -9.41 -0.72 -16.52
C LEU A 43 -8.83 -2.13 -16.43
N MET A 44 -9.67 -3.14 -16.23
CA MET A 44 -9.22 -4.53 -16.12
C MET A 44 -8.59 -5.04 -17.42
N ASN A 45 -9.11 -4.62 -18.57
CA ASN A 45 -8.52 -4.97 -19.85
C ASN A 45 -7.10 -4.38 -19.99
N VAL A 46 -6.92 -3.10 -19.63
CA VAL A 46 -5.59 -2.44 -19.61
C VAL A 46 -4.64 -3.12 -18.63
N LEU A 47 -5.09 -3.41 -17.40
CA LEU A 47 -4.25 -4.05 -16.39
C LEU A 47 -3.80 -5.46 -16.80
N ALA A 48 -4.66 -6.24 -17.44
CA ALA A 48 -4.29 -7.57 -17.94
C ALA A 48 -3.20 -7.50 -19.02
N ASP A 49 -3.22 -6.46 -19.86
CA ASP A 49 -2.23 -6.24 -20.92
C ASP A 49 -0.89 -5.72 -20.38
N CYS A 50 -0.84 -5.26 -19.11
CA CYS A 50 0.41 -4.90 -18.44
C CYS A 50 1.21 -6.10 -17.93
N VAL A 51 0.76 -7.34 -18.15
CA VAL A 51 1.45 -8.57 -17.73
C VAL A 51 1.98 -9.31 -18.96
N ASP A 52 3.28 -9.46 -19.07
CA ASP A 52 3.91 -10.17 -20.18
C ASP A 52 3.82 -11.71 -20.07
N GLU A 53 4.43 -12.41 -21.02
CA GLU A 53 4.46 -13.88 -21.11
C GLU A 53 5.21 -14.53 -19.96
N GLU A 54 6.22 -13.85 -19.41
CA GLU A 54 7.06 -14.26 -18.28
C GLU A 54 6.41 -13.94 -16.93
N GLY A 55 5.29 -13.20 -16.95
CA GLY A 55 4.53 -12.82 -15.76
C GLY A 55 5.07 -11.57 -15.06
N VAL A 56 5.85 -10.77 -15.77
CA VAL A 56 6.41 -9.50 -15.29
C VAL A 56 5.41 -8.37 -15.52
N GLU A 57 5.26 -7.49 -14.55
CA GLU A 57 4.47 -6.27 -14.70
C GLU A 57 5.20 -5.22 -15.56
N HIS A 58 4.48 -4.60 -16.46
CA HIS A 58 4.91 -3.48 -17.27
C HIS A 58 3.97 -2.28 -17.08
N MET A 59 3.85 -1.85 -15.83
CA MET A 59 3.03 -0.67 -15.52
C MET A 59 3.65 0.58 -16.15
N PRO A 60 2.83 1.51 -16.71
CA PRO A 60 3.33 2.68 -17.41
C PRO A 60 4.13 3.61 -16.51
N GLU A 61 4.71 4.66 -17.11
CA GLU A 61 5.44 5.73 -16.44
C GLU A 61 4.65 6.33 -15.25
N ASN A 62 5.30 7.13 -14.42
CA ASN A 62 4.83 7.56 -13.11
C ASN A 62 4.62 6.39 -12.14
N ARG A 63 5.62 5.55 -12.09
CA ARG A 63 5.69 4.39 -11.20
C ARG A 63 5.91 4.86 -9.77
N PHE A 64 4.84 4.94 -9.02
CA PHE A 64 4.87 5.33 -7.61
C PHE A 64 4.20 4.25 -6.78
N MET A 65 4.84 3.85 -5.71
CA MET A 65 4.26 2.93 -4.73
C MET A 65 4.00 3.67 -3.41
N ASP A 66 5.03 4.26 -2.82
CA ASP A 66 4.98 4.91 -1.52
C ASP A 66 6.18 5.84 -1.32
N TRP A 67 6.05 6.87 -0.48
CA TRP A 67 7.10 7.88 -0.24
C TRP A 67 8.43 7.29 0.20
N PRO A 68 8.49 6.38 1.22
CA PRO A 68 9.76 5.80 1.67
C PRO A 68 10.52 5.01 0.59
N ASN A 69 9.85 4.66 -0.51
CA ASN A 69 10.42 3.82 -1.58
C ASN A 69 10.65 4.60 -2.89
N ASN A 70 10.43 5.91 -2.90
CA ASN A 70 10.44 6.72 -4.13
C ASN A 70 11.78 6.65 -4.89
N ASP A 71 12.88 6.50 -4.18
CA ASP A 71 14.23 6.39 -4.75
C ASP A 71 14.72 4.94 -4.89
N ASN A 72 13.81 3.94 -4.75
CA ASN A 72 14.13 2.52 -4.84
C ASN A 72 13.35 1.84 -5.98
N PRO A 73 13.84 1.89 -7.23
CA PRO A 73 13.11 1.35 -8.38
C PRO A 73 12.88 -0.16 -8.30
N GLY A 74 13.75 -0.92 -7.62
CA GLY A 74 13.55 -2.35 -7.39
C GLY A 74 12.38 -2.62 -6.46
N ALA A 75 12.26 -1.86 -5.37
CA ALA A 75 11.13 -1.95 -4.46
C ALA A 75 9.81 -1.51 -5.14
N ILE A 76 9.85 -0.45 -5.95
CA ILE A 76 8.69 0.00 -6.73
C ILE A 76 8.23 -1.12 -7.67
N HIS A 77 9.15 -1.76 -8.40
CA HIS A 77 8.83 -2.89 -9.28
C HIS A 77 8.18 -4.04 -8.50
N ALA A 78 8.81 -4.46 -7.39
CA ALA A 78 8.27 -5.54 -6.56
C ALA A 78 6.90 -5.20 -5.97
N GLY A 79 6.71 -3.97 -5.51
CA GLY A 79 5.43 -3.50 -5.01
C GLY A 79 4.33 -3.46 -6.08
N LEU A 80 4.64 -2.94 -7.27
CA LEU A 80 3.70 -2.89 -8.39
C LEU A 80 3.37 -4.31 -8.92
N GLN A 81 4.33 -5.23 -8.92
CA GLN A 81 4.08 -6.65 -9.22
C GLN A 81 3.04 -7.25 -8.26
N GLY A 82 3.22 -7.07 -6.96
CA GLY A 82 2.27 -7.54 -5.95
C GLY A 82 0.91 -6.85 -6.06
N LEU A 83 0.90 -5.53 -6.20
CA LEU A 83 -0.33 -4.74 -6.28
C LEU A 83 -1.15 -5.06 -7.53
N LEU A 84 -0.50 -5.19 -8.69
CA LEU A 84 -1.17 -5.57 -9.94
C LEU A 84 -1.83 -6.94 -9.82
N LYS A 85 -1.13 -7.91 -9.22
CA LYS A 85 -1.73 -9.23 -9.00
C LYS A 85 -2.94 -9.18 -8.08
N ILE A 86 -2.89 -8.43 -6.98
CA ILE A 86 -4.04 -8.24 -6.09
C ILE A 86 -5.21 -7.59 -6.84
N ALA A 87 -4.93 -6.57 -7.65
CA ALA A 87 -5.94 -5.89 -8.46
C ALA A 87 -6.59 -6.83 -9.49
N LEU A 88 -5.79 -7.65 -10.18
CA LEU A 88 -6.29 -8.64 -11.13
C LEU A 88 -7.17 -9.70 -10.44
N ASP A 89 -6.75 -10.23 -9.29
CA ASP A 89 -7.53 -11.23 -8.55
C ASP A 89 -8.88 -10.65 -8.09
N LYS A 90 -8.88 -9.46 -7.49
CA LYS A 90 -10.10 -8.79 -7.00
C LYS A 90 -11.00 -8.32 -8.13
N GLY A 91 -10.42 -7.73 -9.16
CA GLY A 91 -11.15 -7.30 -10.35
C GLY A 91 -11.78 -8.46 -11.12
N THR A 92 -11.10 -9.60 -11.21
CA THR A 92 -11.67 -10.84 -11.76
C THR A 92 -12.96 -11.24 -11.03
N SER A 93 -12.96 -11.16 -9.69
CA SER A 93 -14.16 -11.42 -8.89
C SER A 93 -15.30 -10.45 -9.21
N LEU A 94 -15.00 -9.15 -9.40
CA LEU A 94 -15.98 -8.15 -9.80
C LEU A 94 -16.53 -8.42 -11.22
N LEU A 95 -15.67 -8.77 -12.17
CA LEU A 95 -16.07 -9.09 -13.55
C LEU A 95 -17.00 -10.30 -13.59
N TYR A 96 -16.73 -11.37 -12.84
CA TYR A 96 -17.65 -12.49 -12.72
C TYR A 96 -19.01 -12.05 -12.13
N THR A 97 -19.01 -11.23 -11.10
CA THR A 97 -20.24 -10.68 -10.50
C THR A 97 -21.04 -9.85 -11.52
N LEU A 98 -20.34 -9.10 -12.36
CA LEU A 98 -20.94 -8.29 -13.43
C LEU A 98 -21.34 -9.11 -14.68
N GLY A 99 -20.99 -10.38 -14.74
CA GLY A 99 -21.28 -11.27 -15.87
C GLY A 99 -20.34 -11.13 -17.07
N ASP A 100 -19.20 -10.48 -16.90
CA ASP A 100 -18.17 -10.34 -17.94
C ASP A 100 -17.15 -11.49 -17.86
N VAL A 101 -17.61 -12.68 -18.20
CA VAL A 101 -16.87 -13.93 -18.02
C VAL A 101 -15.60 -13.97 -18.88
N ALA A 102 -15.67 -13.52 -20.13
CA ALA A 102 -14.53 -13.60 -21.05
C ALA A 102 -13.35 -12.75 -20.57
N LEU A 103 -13.61 -11.52 -20.13
CA LEU A 103 -12.57 -10.65 -19.58
C LEU A 103 -12.07 -11.16 -18.20
N ALA A 104 -12.98 -11.70 -17.37
CA ALA A 104 -12.61 -12.32 -16.11
C ALA A 104 -11.59 -13.46 -16.31
N GLU A 105 -11.81 -14.34 -17.30
CA GLU A 105 -10.88 -15.42 -17.64
C GLU A 105 -9.53 -14.89 -18.14
N LYS A 106 -9.52 -13.86 -19.01
CA LYS A 106 -8.29 -13.19 -19.46
C LYS A 106 -7.48 -12.68 -18.27
N CYS A 107 -8.14 -11.96 -17.35
CA CYS A 107 -7.50 -11.38 -16.16
C CYS A 107 -7.00 -12.45 -15.19
N ALA A 108 -7.78 -13.52 -14.96
CA ALA A 108 -7.36 -14.65 -14.15
C ALA A 108 -6.10 -15.33 -14.71
N MET A 109 -6.03 -15.52 -16.03
CA MET A 109 -4.83 -16.06 -16.68
C MET A 109 -3.61 -15.14 -16.51
N ALA A 110 -3.80 -13.82 -16.64
CA ALA A 110 -2.74 -12.85 -16.37
C ALA A 110 -2.24 -12.97 -14.92
N ALA A 111 -3.15 -12.98 -13.93
CA ALA A 111 -2.81 -13.15 -12.52
C ALA A 111 -2.08 -14.47 -12.23
N VAL A 112 -2.43 -15.56 -12.92
CA VAL A 112 -1.73 -16.85 -12.80
C VAL A 112 -0.32 -16.76 -13.39
N ARG A 113 -0.15 -16.09 -14.55
CA ARG A 113 1.18 -15.90 -15.16
C ARG A 113 2.14 -15.17 -14.22
N MET A 114 1.65 -14.19 -13.44
CA MET A 114 2.49 -13.41 -12.52
C MET A 114 3.20 -14.26 -11.45
N ARG A 115 2.75 -15.50 -11.22
CA ARG A 115 3.46 -16.44 -10.33
C ARG A 115 4.83 -16.89 -10.87
N LYS A 116 5.10 -16.69 -12.17
CA LYS A 116 6.39 -17.04 -12.77
C LYS A 116 7.50 -16.06 -12.37
N HIS A 117 7.14 -14.84 -11.96
CA HIS A 117 8.07 -13.79 -11.61
C HIS A 117 7.77 -13.25 -10.21
N VAL A 118 8.71 -13.47 -9.28
CA VAL A 118 8.64 -12.94 -7.91
C VAL A 118 9.90 -12.12 -7.69
N PRO A 119 9.83 -10.79 -7.84
CA PRO A 119 10.99 -9.92 -7.67
C PRO A 119 11.40 -9.79 -6.21
N ASP A 120 12.68 -9.43 -6.00
CA ASP A 120 13.20 -9.09 -4.68
C ASP A 120 12.54 -7.78 -4.19
N PRO A 121 12.02 -7.72 -2.96
CA PRO A 121 11.46 -6.49 -2.38
C PRO A 121 12.48 -5.37 -2.14
N CYS A 122 13.77 -5.61 -2.34
CA CYS A 122 14.85 -4.63 -2.24
C CYS A 122 14.84 -3.83 -0.92
N GLY A 123 14.61 -4.52 0.19
CA GLY A 123 14.59 -3.92 1.53
C GLY A 123 13.28 -3.20 1.90
N SER A 124 12.29 -3.14 1.02
CA SER A 124 11.01 -2.48 1.27
C SER A 124 10.02 -3.40 1.97
N LYS A 125 9.56 -3.02 3.16
CA LYS A 125 8.49 -3.73 3.88
C LYS A 125 7.16 -3.61 3.14
N GLN A 126 6.90 -2.50 2.47
CA GLN A 126 5.69 -2.27 1.67
C GLN A 126 5.62 -3.25 0.49
N ALA A 127 6.71 -3.34 -0.28
CA ALA A 127 6.79 -4.29 -1.40
C ALA A 127 6.70 -5.74 -0.92
N ALA A 128 7.41 -6.08 0.16
CA ALA A 128 7.36 -7.39 0.79
C ALA A 128 5.93 -7.78 1.21
N ALA A 129 5.22 -6.86 1.85
CA ALA A 129 3.83 -7.06 2.26
C ALA A 129 2.90 -7.27 1.06
N LEU A 130 3.04 -6.49 -0.01
CA LEU A 130 2.24 -6.66 -1.22
C LEU A 130 2.50 -8.01 -1.90
N LEU A 131 3.75 -8.49 -1.96
CA LEU A 131 4.05 -9.82 -2.49
C LEU A 131 3.42 -10.94 -1.65
N VAL A 132 3.43 -10.81 -0.32
CA VAL A 132 2.74 -11.75 0.58
C VAL A 132 1.23 -11.73 0.34
N LEU A 133 0.62 -10.54 0.32
CA LEU A 133 -0.83 -10.38 0.13
C LEU A 133 -1.30 -10.84 -1.25
N ALA A 134 -0.43 -10.76 -2.26
CA ALA A 134 -0.65 -11.28 -3.60
C ALA A 134 -0.52 -12.81 -3.68
N GLY A 135 -0.07 -13.49 -2.63
CA GLY A 135 0.23 -14.93 -2.64
C GLY A 135 1.41 -15.29 -3.55
N LEU A 136 2.33 -14.35 -3.75
CA LEU A 136 3.57 -14.53 -4.51
C LEU A 136 4.74 -14.94 -3.62
N ALA A 137 4.70 -14.62 -2.33
CA ALA A 137 5.74 -14.94 -1.36
C ALA A 137 5.15 -15.58 -0.11
N ASP A 138 5.94 -16.43 0.57
CA ASP A 138 5.54 -17.05 1.83
C ASP A 138 5.49 -16.02 2.95
N ALA A 139 4.35 -15.96 3.65
CA ALA A 139 4.10 -14.95 4.66
C ALA A 139 5.07 -15.07 5.85
N LYS A 140 5.31 -16.30 6.32
CA LYS A 140 6.19 -16.52 7.48
C LYS A 140 7.64 -16.21 7.15
N GLU A 141 8.11 -16.68 6.00
CA GLU A 141 9.48 -16.45 5.55
C GLU A 141 9.76 -14.96 5.39
N ILE A 142 8.88 -14.24 4.72
CA ILE A 142 9.02 -12.79 4.49
C ILE A 142 8.89 -12.01 5.79
N ASN A 143 7.99 -12.41 6.69
CA ASN A 143 7.88 -11.77 8.00
C ASN A 143 9.18 -11.91 8.79
N ASP A 144 9.68 -13.12 8.94
CA ASP A 144 10.87 -13.40 9.75
C ASP A 144 12.13 -12.70 9.20
N LYS A 145 12.25 -12.63 7.88
CA LYS A 145 13.47 -12.09 7.24
C LYS A 145 13.45 -10.58 7.01
N MET A 146 12.26 -9.99 6.79
CA MET A 146 12.19 -8.63 6.26
C MET A 146 11.20 -7.73 7.01
N ILE A 147 9.99 -8.20 7.33
CA ILE A 147 8.96 -7.33 7.90
C ILE A 147 9.18 -7.11 9.39
N ALA A 148 9.36 -8.19 10.18
CA ALA A 148 9.52 -8.12 11.63
C ALA A 148 10.82 -7.42 12.08
N PRO A 149 11.99 -7.60 11.43
CA PRO A 149 13.19 -6.90 11.84
C PRO A 149 13.02 -5.38 11.85
N GLY A 150 13.43 -4.73 12.95
CA GLY A 150 13.36 -3.29 13.11
C GLY A 150 11.95 -2.73 13.43
N GLY A 151 10.97 -3.58 13.72
CA GLY A 151 9.64 -3.14 14.15
C GLY A 151 8.98 -2.18 13.15
N GLY A 152 8.44 -1.07 13.64
CA GLY A 152 7.78 -0.04 12.82
C GLY A 152 8.71 0.82 11.95
N HIS A 153 10.04 0.60 12.01
CA HIS A 153 10.96 1.30 11.11
C HIS A 153 10.69 0.97 9.65
N GLY A 154 10.69 1.99 8.79
CA GLY A 154 10.42 1.86 7.36
C GLY A 154 8.93 1.71 7.01
N TYR A 155 8.03 1.88 7.97
CA TYR A 155 6.59 1.97 7.71
C TYR A 155 6.24 3.31 7.06
N SER A 156 5.07 3.36 6.44
CA SER A 156 4.31 4.57 6.17
C SER A 156 2.90 4.39 6.71
N THR A 157 2.20 5.48 6.92
CA THR A 157 0.86 5.44 7.53
C THR A 157 -0.12 4.62 6.69
N PHE A 158 -0.13 4.81 5.38
CA PHE A 158 -1.02 4.08 4.48
C PHE A 158 -0.65 2.58 4.37
N PHE A 159 0.60 2.28 4.08
CA PHE A 159 1.04 0.89 3.90
C PHE A 159 1.15 0.12 5.21
N GLY A 160 1.24 0.79 6.35
CA GLY A 160 1.25 0.16 7.66
C GLY A 160 0.11 -0.84 7.84
N TYR A 161 -1.10 -0.52 7.37
CA TYR A 161 -2.22 -1.46 7.36
C TYR A 161 -1.92 -2.75 6.59
N TYR A 162 -1.34 -2.65 5.40
CA TYR A 162 -1.02 -3.82 4.57
C TYR A 162 0.14 -4.63 5.13
N ILE A 163 1.13 -3.97 5.75
CA ILE A 163 2.24 -4.61 6.45
C ILE A 163 1.72 -5.40 7.66
N LEU A 164 0.87 -4.80 8.48
CA LEU A 164 0.23 -5.47 9.62
C LEU A 164 -0.62 -6.67 9.17
N LYS A 165 -1.29 -6.56 8.03
CA LYS A 165 -2.06 -7.66 7.43
C LYS A 165 -1.15 -8.80 6.97
N ALA A 166 0.01 -8.51 6.41
CA ALA A 166 1.01 -9.52 6.06
C ALA A 166 1.58 -10.23 7.31
N LYS A 167 1.86 -9.47 8.39
CA LYS A 167 2.25 -10.04 9.69
C LYS A 167 1.17 -10.96 10.25
N ALA A 168 -0.09 -10.57 10.17
CA ALA A 168 -1.21 -11.41 10.61
C ALA A 168 -1.29 -12.74 9.83
N LEU A 169 -1.04 -12.71 8.51
CA LEU A 169 -0.95 -13.93 7.68
C LEU A 169 0.21 -14.82 8.10
N ALA A 170 1.31 -14.24 8.59
CA ALA A 170 2.45 -14.98 9.14
C ALA A 170 2.20 -15.53 10.57
N GLY A 171 1.08 -15.14 11.21
CA GLY A 171 0.78 -15.47 12.60
C GLY A 171 1.46 -14.58 13.64
N ASP A 172 2.13 -13.51 13.21
CA ASP A 172 2.86 -12.57 14.08
C ASP A 172 1.93 -11.46 14.61
N PHE A 173 0.93 -11.84 15.37
CA PHE A 173 -0.03 -10.88 15.97
C PHE A 173 0.61 -10.03 17.07
N ALA A 174 1.52 -10.58 17.85
CA ALA A 174 2.21 -9.84 18.91
C ALA A 174 3.09 -8.73 18.32
N GLY A 175 3.92 -9.07 17.33
CA GLY A 175 4.74 -8.09 16.63
C GLY A 175 3.92 -7.04 15.89
N ALA A 176 2.74 -7.39 15.35
CA ALA A 176 1.85 -6.42 14.74
C ALA A 176 1.32 -5.40 15.75
N LEU A 177 0.95 -5.83 16.98
CA LEU A 177 0.51 -4.94 18.04
C LEU A 177 1.66 -4.04 18.56
N ASP A 178 2.87 -4.58 18.64
CA ASP A 178 4.04 -3.82 19.05
C ASP A 178 4.41 -2.74 18.00
N ASP A 179 4.30 -3.08 16.70
CA ASP A 179 4.51 -2.11 15.62
C ASP A 179 3.46 -0.98 15.64
N ILE A 180 2.19 -1.28 15.96
CA ILE A 180 1.16 -0.26 16.14
C ILE A 180 1.55 0.71 17.26
N LYS A 181 1.97 0.19 18.40
CA LYS A 181 2.41 1.02 19.53
C LYS A 181 3.62 1.86 19.16
N GLN A 182 4.59 1.29 18.44
CA GLN A 182 5.81 1.97 18.08
C GLN A 182 5.56 3.05 17.01
N TYR A 183 4.86 2.76 15.94
CA TYR A 183 4.70 3.67 14.81
C TYR A 183 3.63 4.73 15.08
N TRP A 184 2.38 4.33 15.29
CA TRP A 184 1.29 5.30 15.55
C TRP A 184 1.34 5.85 16.96
N GLY A 185 1.77 5.05 17.94
CA GLY A 185 2.05 5.55 19.31
C GLY A 185 3.15 6.61 19.31
N GLY A 186 4.21 6.41 18.53
CA GLY A 186 5.26 7.42 18.35
C GLY A 186 4.75 8.75 17.81
N MET A 187 3.79 8.74 16.86
CA MET A 187 3.12 9.97 16.41
C MET A 187 2.38 10.66 17.56
N LEU A 188 1.64 9.90 18.39
CA LEU A 188 0.93 10.46 19.55
C LEU A 188 1.87 11.05 20.58
N ASP A 189 2.99 10.37 20.86
CA ASP A 189 4.02 10.84 21.79
C ASP A 189 4.65 12.16 21.29
N MET A 190 4.72 12.36 19.97
CA MET A 190 5.16 13.60 19.34
C MET A 190 4.07 14.69 19.26
N GLY A 191 2.88 14.43 19.81
CA GLY A 191 1.78 15.39 19.86
C GLY A 191 0.84 15.37 18.65
N ALA A 192 0.85 14.32 17.85
CA ALA A 192 -0.08 14.19 16.74
C ALA A 192 -1.53 14.18 17.23
N THR A 193 -2.39 14.95 16.58
CA THR A 193 -3.85 14.96 16.79
C THR A 193 -4.60 14.25 15.64
N THR A 194 -3.89 13.97 14.55
CA THR A 194 -4.33 13.16 13.40
C THR A 194 -3.19 12.25 12.99
N PHE A 195 -3.45 11.25 12.16
CA PHE A 195 -2.37 10.47 11.54
C PHE A 195 -1.61 11.36 10.55
N TRP A 196 -0.28 11.32 10.65
CA TRP A 196 0.59 11.96 9.67
C TRP A 196 0.70 11.08 8.42
N GLU A 197 0.77 11.70 7.25
CA GLU A 197 0.90 10.99 5.98
C GLU A 197 2.21 10.19 5.92
N ASP A 198 3.30 10.81 6.40
CA ASP A 198 4.62 10.20 6.49
C ASP A 198 5.22 10.41 7.89
N PHE A 199 5.90 9.39 8.38
CA PHE A 199 6.58 9.41 9.68
C PHE A 199 7.67 8.33 9.71
N ASP A 200 8.87 8.69 10.16
CA ASP A 200 9.92 7.73 10.51
C ASP A 200 10.13 7.76 12.01
N ILE A 201 10.07 6.62 12.67
CA ILE A 201 10.27 6.51 14.13
C ILE A 201 11.61 7.07 14.59
N ARG A 202 12.63 7.12 13.72
CA ARG A 202 13.93 7.72 14.00
C ARG A 202 13.87 9.24 14.16
N TRP A 203 12.87 9.90 13.61
CA TRP A 203 12.70 11.34 13.76
C TRP A 203 12.42 11.72 15.21
N ALA A 204 11.83 10.80 15.98
CA ALA A 204 11.54 11.01 17.40
C ALA A 204 12.79 11.02 18.30
N GLU A 205 13.94 10.49 17.85
CA GLU A 205 15.15 10.35 18.67
C GLU A 205 15.71 11.69 19.17
N ASN A 206 15.54 12.77 18.40
CA ASN A 206 16.02 14.11 18.71
C ASN A 206 14.93 15.17 18.57
N ALA A 207 13.69 14.79 18.71
CA ALA A 207 12.55 15.67 18.58
C ALA A 207 11.82 15.79 19.93
N CYS A 208 11.13 16.88 20.10
CA CYS A 208 10.20 17.10 21.22
C CYS A 208 8.84 17.50 20.63
N ARG A 209 7.83 17.46 21.48
CA ARG A 209 6.51 17.98 21.11
C ARG A 209 6.63 19.47 20.77
N ILE A 210 5.81 19.94 19.85
CA ILE A 210 5.83 21.35 19.41
C ILE A 210 5.55 22.31 20.57
N ASP A 211 4.71 21.90 21.52
CA ASP A 211 4.39 22.64 22.74
C ASP A 211 5.49 22.56 23.84
N GLU A 212 6.50 21.71 23.65
CA GLU A 212 7.64 21.52 24.53
C GLU A 212 8.97 21.99 23.91
N SER A 213 8.94 22.49 22.66
CA SER A 213 10.16 22.96 22.00
C SER A 213 10.76 24.15 22.73
N GLU A 214 12.11 24.16 22.88
CA GLU A 214 12.80 25.29 23.52
C GLU A 214 12.51 26.62 22.83
N GLU A 215 12.42 26.63 21.51
CA GLU A 215 12.07 27.82 20.71
C GLU A 215 10.68 28.33 21.04
N PHE A 216 9.69 27.42 21.14
CA PHE A 216 8.33 27.78 21.51
C PHE A 216 8.25 28.27 22.95
N LEU A 217 8.89 27.59 23.91
CA LEU A 217 8.94 27.99 25.30
C LEU A 217 9.65 29.35 25.48
N GLN A 218 10.72 29.61 24.69
CA GLN A 218 11.41 30.90 24.67
C GLN A 218 10.50 32.01 24.11
N LEU A 219 9.74 31.72 23.04
CA LEU A 219 8.78 32.66 22.48
C LEU A 219 7.68 33.01 23.49
N VAL A 220 7.10 32.01 24.15
CA VAL A 220 6.06 32.21 25.18
C VAL A 220 6.63 33.06 26.36
N LYS A 221 7.82 32.75 26.87
CA LYS A 221 8.48 33.55 27.93
C LYS A 221 8.71 34.99 27.49
N THR A 222 9.10 35.21 26.22
CA THR A 222 9.31 36.58 25.69
C THR A 222 8.00 37.33 25.61
N LEU A 223 6.92 36.70 25.20
CA LEU A 223 5.59 37.31 25.15
C LEU A 223 5.04 37.65 26.53
N GLU A 224 5.26 36.78 27.53
CA GLU A 224 4.86 37.03 28.94
C GLU A 224 5.63 38.18 29.58
N THR A 225 6.85 38.45 29.12
CA THR A 225 7.65 39.59 29.64
C THR A 225 7.35 40.91 28.96
N CYS A 226 6.60 40.89 27.85
CA CYS A 226 6.16 42.07 27.08
C CYS A 226 4.74 42.56 27.46
N LEU A 227 4.04 41.80 28.31
CA LEU A 227 2.70 42.14 28.84
C LEU A 227 2.82 42.63 30.29
#